data_95d3a149b5830fb2f5ecf3305e52e5b2
#
_entry.id   95d3a149b5830fb2f5ecf3305e52e5b2
#
_cell.length_a   1.000
_cell.length_b   1.000
_cell.length_c   1.000
_cell.angle_alpha   90.00
_cell.angle_beta   90.00
_cell.angle_gamma   90.00
#
_symmetry.space_group_name_H-M   'P 1'
#
loop_
_entity.id
_entity.type
_entity.pdbx_description
1 polymer ?
#
loop_
_entity_poly.entity_id
_entity_poly.type
_entity_poly.pdbx_seq_one_letter_code
_entity_poly.pdbx_strand_id
1 'polypeptide(L)'
;MTSQIHPSSYISKKVNIGSNVYIGPFCNLDGDIIISEGCVLKSHISVTGKTTINKNNTFYPFCNIGCDPQDLKFKGEDSELIIGSNNTFRENTTISKGTADGGMITKIGDNNLFMTGVHIAHDCIINNNNIFVNQVTLGGHVNIMNNVVIGGLSAIIQFVTIGSFSMIGGMSGIDKNVLPFSLAIGNRAKLRGLNLVGIRRNNFNKDETRYISNLHDDINLLNKLTPGNKIDEIFIYYKKILNEKLGHIQK
;
A
#
# COMPACT_ATOMS: atom_id res chain seq x y z
N MET A 1 17.81 1.85 -24.66
CA MET A 1 18.50 3.12 -24.31
C MET A 1 19.31 2.90 -23.05
N THR A 2 20.40 3.64 -22.88
CA THR A 2 21.27 3.56 -21.69
C THR A 2 20.64 4.31 -20.53
N SER A 3 20.86 3.83 -19.31
CA SER A 3 20.40 4.51 -18.08
C SER A 3 21.24 5.77 -17.84
N GLN A 4 20.62 6.78 -17.22
CA GLN A 4 21.25 8.04 -16.89
C GLN A 4 21.41 8.16 -15.37
N ILE A 5 22.65 8.25 -14.91
CA ILE A 5 22.95 8.36 -13.47
C ILE A 5 23.73 9.65 -13.25
N HIS A 6 23.22 10.52 -12.36
CA HIS A 6 23.90 11.77 -12.02
C HIS A 6 25.18 11.47 -11.22
N PRO A 7 26.33 12.12 -11.54
CA PRO A 7 27.62 11.78 -10.94
C PRO A 7 27.73 12.07 -9.43
N SER A 8 26.83 12.88 -8.86
CA SER A 8 26.78 13.14 -7.41
C SER A 8 26.02 12.05 -6.62
N SER A 9 25.52 11.00 -7.28
CA SER A 9 24.79 9.93 -6.59
C SER A 9 25.74 8.79 -6.23
N TYR A 10 25.55 8.22 -5.05
CA TYR A 10 26.26 7.04 -4.61
C TYR A 10 25.47 5.78 -4.97
N ILE A 11 26.12 4.85 -5.66
CA ILE A 11 25.57 3.56 -6.06
C ILE A 11 26.52 2.45 -5.62
N SER A 12 26.11 1.63 -4.67
CA SER A 12 26.94 0.51 -4.20
C SER A 12 27.08 -0.58 -5.27
N LYS A 13 28.14 -1.37 -5.17
CA LYS A 13 28.46 -2.43 -6.17
C LYS A 13 27.41 -3.55 -6.26
N LYS A 14 26.52 -3.67 -5.26
CA LYS A 14 25.46 -4.69 -5.23
C LYS A 14 24.17 -4.25 -5.92
N VAL A 15 24.12 -3.00 -6.41
CA VAL A 15 22.92 -2.45 -7.06
C VAL A 15 22.89 -2.86 -8.53
N ASN A 16 21.79 -3.50 -8.94
CA ASN A 16 21.52 -3.86 -10.32
C ASN A 16 20.52 -2.87 -10.93
N ILE A 17 20.93 -2.19 -11.99
CA ILE A 17 20.14 -1.15 -12.67
C ILE A 17 19.77 -1.61 -14.07
N GLY A 18 18.46 -1.69 -14.34
CA GLY A 18 17.89 -2.02 -15.64
C GLY A 18 18.06 -0.92 -16.69
N SER A 19 17.52 -1.14 -17.87
CA SER A 19 17.55 -0.18 -18.98
C SER A 19 16.62 1.03 -18.74
N ASN A 20 16.95 2.17 -19.36
CA ASN A 20 16.11 3.39 -19.29
C ASN A 20 15.83 3.92 -17.87
N VAL A 21 16.67 3.65 -16.92
CA VAL A 21 16.54 4.16 -15.55
C VAL A 21 17.18 5.55 -15.47
N TYR A 22 16.50 6.48 -14.83
CA TYR A 22 17.03 7.80 -14.48
C TYR A 22 17.28 7.89 -12.98
N ILE A 23 18.51 8.21 -12.58
CA ILE A 23 18.88 8.51 -11.19
C ILE A 23 19.44 9.91 -11.13
N GLY A 24 18.68 10.83 -10.54
CA GLY A 24 18.99 12.23 -10.38
C GLY A 24 20.05 12.49 -9.30
N PRO A 25 20.35 13.76 -9.00
CA PRO A 25 21.45 14.10 -8.08
C PRO A 25 21.19 13.72 -6.64
N PHE A 26 22.29 13.45 -5.91
CA PHE A 26 22.30 13.19 -4.47
C PHE A 26 21.43 12.01 -4.03
N CYS A 27 21.23 11.01 -4.88
CA CYS A 27 20.63 9.75 -4.48
C CYS A 27 21.68 8.83 -3.83
N ASN A 28 21.24 8.05 -2.84
CA ASN A 28 22.06 7.05 -2.15
C ASN A 28 21.41 5.68 -2.30
N LEU A 29 22.03 4.77 -3.04
CA LEU A 29 21.56 3.41 -3.25
C LEU A 29 22.57 2.44 -2.63
N ASP A 30 22.28 1.94 -1.42
CA ASP A 30 23.18 1.09 -0.67
C ASP A 30 22.48 -0.17 -0.12
N GLY A 31 22.75 -1.30 -0.74
CA GLY A 31 22.15 -2.59 -0.39
C GLY A 31 22.12 -3.55 -1.57
N ASP A 32 21.43 -4.66 -1.38
CA ASP A 32 21.09 -5.62 -2.43
C ASP A 32 19.84 -5.14 -3.17
N ILE A 33 20.05 -4.24 -4.14
CA ILE A 33 18.98 -3.49 -4.79
C ILE A 33 18.86 -3.87 -6.25
N ILE A 34 17.63 -4.13 -6.69
CA ILE A 34 17.28 -4.34 -8.10
C ILE A 34 16.32 -3.23 -8.51
N ILE A 35 16.71 -2.46 -9.54
CA ILE A 35 15.84 -1.44 -10.15
C ILE A 35 15.60 -1.85 -11.59
N SER A 36 14.35 -2.18 -11.91
CA SER A 36 13.94 -2.58 -13.26
C SER A 36 13.81 -1.39 -14.21
N GLU A 37 13.57 -1.69 -15.47
CA GLU A 37 13.46 -0.76 -16.59
C GLU A 37 12.49 0.40 -16.33
N GLY A 38 12.86 1.59 -16.83
CA GLY A 38 12.00 2.78 -16.92
C GLY A 38 11.74 3.49 -15.60
N CYS A 39 12.41 3.12 -14.51
CA CYS A 39 12.26 3.79 -13.22
C CYS A 39 12.92 5.18 -13.23
N VAL A 40 12.30 6.12 -12.51
CA VAL A 40 12.78 7.50 -12.36
C VAL A 40 12.96 7.82 -10.86
N LEU A 41 14.20 8.00 -10.44
CA LEU A 41 14.56 8.48 -9.11
C LEU A 41 15.00 9.95 -9.25
N LYS A 42 14.19 10.92 -8.78
CA LYS A 42 14.47 12.34 -9.07
C LYS A 42 15.72 12.86 -8.36
N SER A 43 15.67 13.16 -7.08
CA SER A 43 16.86 13.62 -6.34
C SER A 43 16.74 13.32 -4.85
N HIS A 44 17.87 13.24 -4.12
CA HIS A 44 17.90 13.06 -2.67
C HIS A 44 17.07 11.84 -2.21
N ILE A 45 17.13 10.75 -2.95
CA ILE A 45 16.40 9.52 -2.65
C ILE A 45 17.38 8.54 -2.01
N SER A 46 16.95 7.93 -0.90
CA SER A 46 17.67 6.82 -0.28
C SER A 46 16.93 5.51 -0.56
N VAL A 47 17.65 4.55 -1.12
CA VAL A 47 17.17 3.16 -1.26
C VAL A 47 18.17 2.26 -0.55
N THR A 48 17.69 1.44 0.38
CA THR A 48 18.56 0.62 1.22
C THR A 48 18.06 -0.81 1.37
N GLY A 49 18.87 -1.66 2.01
CA GLY A 49 18.51 -3.03 2.32
C GLY A 49 18.34 -3.92 1.09
N LYS A 50 17.59 -5.00 1.24
CA LYS A 50 17.21 -5.91 0.15
C LYS A 50 15.92 -5.40 -0.48
N THR A 51 16.04 -4.66 -1.59
CA THR A 51 14.92 -3.95 -2.20
C THR A 51 14.81 -4.23 -3.69
N THR A 52 13.65 -4.72 -4.12
CA THR A 52 13.32 -4.92 -5.54
C THR A 52 12.28 -3.90 -5.99
N ILE A 53 12.62 -3.12 -7.01
CA ILE A 53 11.75 -2.12 -7.64
C ILE A 53 11.48 -2.55 -9.07
N ASN A 54 10.24 -2.93 -9.37
CA ASN A 54 9.83 -3.31 -10.71
C ASN A 54 9.69 -2.08 -11.63
N LYS A 55 9.13 -2.27 -12.84
CA LYS A 55 9.20 -1.30 -13.93
C LYS A 55 8.42 0.00 -13.69
N ASN A 56 8.89 1.09 -14.31
CA ASN A 56 8.17 2.35 -14.50
C ASN A 56 7.72 3.03 -13.19
N ASN A 57 8.45 2.85 -12.10
CA ASN A 57 8.16 3.56 -10.86
C ASN A 57 8.81 4.94 -10.86
N THR A 58 8.12 5.93 -10.29
CA THR A 58 8.64 7.29 -10.14
C THR A 58 8.74 7.67 -8.67
N PHE A 59 9.93 8.06 -8.25
CA PHE A 59 10.20 8.54 -6.89
C PHE A 59 10.53 10.03 -6.93
N TYR A 60 9.85 10.79 -6.10
CA TYR A 60 10.07 12.22 -5.90
C TYR A 60 11.07 12.47 -4.77
N PRO A 61 11.60 13.70 -4.64
CA PRO A 61 12.70 13.96 -3.71
C PRO A 61 12.41 13.56 -2.26
N PHE A 62 13.47 13.15 -1.57
CA PHE A 62 13.49 12.80 -0.14
C PHE A 62 12.71 11.53 0.22
N CYS A 63 12.42 10.66 -0.74
CA CYS A 63 11.90 9.32 -0.42
C CYS A 63 12.97 8.46 0.26
N ASN A 64 12.56 7.69 1.30
CA ASN A 64 13.38 6.69 1.96
C ASN A 64 12.74 5.31 1.78
N ILE A 65 13.38 4.45 1.01
CA ILE A 65 12.83 3.20 0.51
C ILE A 65 13.66 2.02 1.01
N GLY A 66 13.01 1.03 1.64
CA GLY A 66 13.67 -0.16 2.15
C GLY A 66 14.45 0.07 3.45
N CYS A 67 14.11 1.15 4.17
CA CYS A 67 14.75 1.44 5.46
C CYS A 67 14.41 0.39 6.53
N ASP A 68 15.24 0.35 7.56
CA ASP A 68 15.02 -0.54 8.69
C ASP A 68 13.67 -0.25 9.36
N PRO A 69 12.95 -1.30 9.80
CA PRO A 69 11.71 -1.17 10.54
C PRO A 69 11.87 -0.35 11.83
N GLN A 70 10.87 0.48 12.12
CA GLN A 70 10.77 1.19 13.40
C GLN A 70 10.13 0.29 14.46
N ASP A 71 10.59 -0.95 14.56
CA ASP A 71 10.14 -1.94 15.54
C ASP A 71 11.30 -2.26 16.51
N LEU A 72 11.03 -2.13 17.81
CA LEU A 72 12.02 -2.44 18.86
C LEU A 72 12.50 -3.89 18.86
N LYS A 73 11.75 -4.80 18.23
CA LYS A 73 12.12 -6.21 18.08
C LYS A 73 13.04 -6.46 16.89
N PHE A 74 13.13 -5.53 15.95
CA PHE A 74 14.00 -5.68 14.78
C PHE A 74 15.47 -5.77 15.20
N LYS A 75 16.18 -6.79 14.74
CA LYS A 75 17.57 -7.09 15.09
C LYS A 75 18.52 -7.11 13.88
N GLY A 76 18.10 -6.51 12.76
CA GLY A 76 18.89 -6.49 11.54
C GLY A 76 18.67 -7.71 10.64
N GLU A 77 17.50 -8.31 10.70
CA GLU A 77 17.14 -9.46 9.86
C GLU A 77 17.24 -9.12 8.37
N ASP A 78 17.62 -10.11 7.56
CA ASP A 78 17.73 -9.99 6.10
C ASP A 78 16.34 -10.05 5.43
N SER A 79 15.48 -9.13 5.86
CA SER A 79 14.13 -8.95 5.32
C SER A 79 14.13 -8.06 4.09
N GLU A 80 13.05 -8.11 3.32
CA GLU A 80 13.00 -7.45 2.01
C GLU A 80 11.80 -6.52 1.81
N LEU A 81 11.96 -5.63 0.82
CA LEU A 81 10.90 -4.82 0.25
C LEU A 81 10.75 -5.15 -1.23
N ILE A 82 9.53 -5.44 -1.67
CA ILE A 82 9.20 -5.64 -3.10
C ILE A 82 8.19 -4.59 -3.52
N ILE A 83 8.52 -3.83 -4.56
CA ILE A 83 7.65 -2.83 -5.19
C ILE A 83 7.30 -3.28 -6.60
N GLY A 84 6.01 -3.38 -6.91
CA GLY A 84 5.46 -3.65 -8.23
C GLY A 84 5.77 -2.54 -9.23
N SER A 85 4.96 -2.42 -10.26
CA SER A 85 5.21 -1.51 -11.39
C SER A 85 4.28 -0.31 -11.41
N ASN A 86 4.69 0.77 -12.10
CA ASN A 86 3.88 1.95 -12.38
C ASN A 86 3.40 2.71 -11.13
N ASN A 87 4.12 2.64 -10.02
CA ASN A 87 3.79 3.40 -8.83
C ASN A 87 4.42 4.79 -8.85
N THR A 88 3.77 5.73 -8.18
CA THR A 88 4.28 7.08 -7.94
C THR A 88 4.41 7.32 -6.45
N PHE A 89 5.63 7.63 -6.02
CA PHE A 89 5.97 7.99 -4.64
C PHE A 89 6.34 9.47 -4.59
N ARG A 90 5.48 10.28 -3.98
CA ARG A 90 5.73 11.71 -3.81
C ARG A 90 6.71 11.97 -2.68
N GLU A 91 7.04 13.24 -2.53
CA GLU A 91 8.10 13.72 -1.64
C GLU A 91 7.96 13.20 -0.20
N ASN A 92 9.08 12.86 0.42
CA ASN A 92 9.15 12.37 1.81
C ASN A 92 8.36 11.07 2.09
N THR A 93 8.05 10.28 1.08
CA THR A 93 7.48 8.95 1.30
C THR A 93 8.52 8.04 1.97
N THR A 94 8.12 7.31 3.00
CA THR A 94 8.98 6.36 3.71
C THR A 94 8.37 4.96 3.70
N ILE A 95 9.19 3.93 3.42
CA ILE A 95 8.74 2.54 3.33
C ILE A 95 9.78 1.65 4.01
N SER A 96 9.37 0.94 5.05
CA SER A 96 10.22 -0.03 5.73
C SER A 96 10.17 -1.41 5.07
N LYS A 97 11.27 -2.16 5.13
CA LYS A 97 11.30 -3.59 4.79
C LYS A 97 10.57 -4.42 5.86
N GLY A 98 10.43 -5.74 5.68
CA GLY A 98 9.73 -6.62 6.61
C GLY A 98 10.51 -6.90 7.90
N THR A 99 9.91 -7.71 8.80
CA THR A 99 10.49 -8.20 10.05
C THR A 99 10.35 -9.72 10.13
N ALA A 100 11.10 -10.37 11.04
CA ALA A 100 11.04 -11.80 11.27
C ALA A 100 9.62 -12.27 11.69
N ASP A 101 8.95 -11.49 12.53
CA ASP A 101 7.61 -11.79 13.02
C ASP A 101 6.51 -11.59 11.97
N GLY A 102 6.81 -10.91 10.85
CA GLY A 102 5.84 -10.55 9.80
C GLY A 102 5.99 -11.29 8.48
N GLY A 103 6.88 -12.28 8.42
CA GLY A 103 7.11 -13.05 7.19
C GLY A 103 8.23 -12.49 6.33
N MET A 104 9.05 -11.60 6.86
CA MET A 104 10.27 -11.07 6.25
C MET A 104 10.06 -10.16 5.02
N ILE A 105 8.85 -9.70 4.77
CA ILE A 105 8.56 -8.95 3.54
C ILE A 105 7.53 -7.83 3.73
N THR A 106 7.85 -6.66 3.18
CA THR A 106 6.86 -5.62 2.85
C THR A 106 6.64 -5.63 1.34
N LYS A 107 5.38 -5.64 0.91
CA LYS A 107 5.04 -5.76 -0.51
C LYS A 107 4.08 -4.68 -0.98
N ILE A 108 4.42 -4.05 -2.09
CA ILE A 108 3.60 -3.06 -2.79
C ILE A 108 3.32 -3.57 -4.20
N GLY A 109 2.06 -3.60 -4.60
CA GLY A 109 1.61 -3.96 -5.93
C GLY A 109 1.80 -2.85 -6.97
N ASP A 110 0.92 -2.81 -7.95
CA ASP A 110 1.06 -1.97 -9.14
C ASP A 110 0.11 -0.76 -9.12
N ASN A 111 0.47 0.28 -9.87
CA ASN A 111 -0.38 1.44 -10.16
C ASN A 111 -0.87 2.21 -8.91
N ASN A 112 -0.08 2.27 -7.86
CA ASN A 112 -0.43 2.99 -6.63
C ASN A 112 0.13 4.42 -6.66
N LEU A 113 -0.59 5.34 -6.02
CA LEU A 113 -0.14 6.72 -5.78
C LEU A 113 0.05 6.93 -4.27
N PHE A 114 1.26 7.22 -3.86
CA PHE A 114 1.61 7.65 -2.51
C PHE A 114 1.92 9.14 -2.55
N MET A 115 1.05 9.95 -1.96
CA MET A 115 1.25 11.40 -1.92
C MET A 115 2.27 11.79 -0.85
N THR A 116 2.57 13.07 -0.76
CA THR A 116 3.64 13.61 0.09
C THR A 116 3.52 13.15 1.55
N GLY A 117 4.63 12.66 2.10
CA GLY A 117 4.77 12.29 3.51
C GLY A 117 4.05 11.01 3.92
N VAL A 118 3.66 10.16 2.97
CA VAL A 118 3.07 8.84 3.28
C VAL A 118 4.11 7.95 3.95
N HIS A 119 3.72 7.27 5.03
CA HIS A 119 4.53 6.27 5.71
C HIS A 119 3.92 4.87 5.61
N ILE A 120 4.73 3.91 5.17
CA ILE A 120 4.39 2.49 5.13
C ILE A 120 5.35 1.74 6.06
N ALA A 121 4.83 1.23 7.17
CA ALA A 121 5.61 0.42 8.10
C ALA A 121 5.89 -0.99 7.54
N HIS A 122 6.62 -1.76 8.32
CA HIS A 122 7.07 -3.11 8.00
C HIS A 122 5.90 -4.10 7.80
N ASP A 123 6.14 -5.12 6.99
CA ASP A 123 5.22 -6.25 6.77
C ASP A 123 3.85 -5.87 6.21
N CYS A 124 3.72 -4.65 5.67
CA CYS A 124 2.51 -4.23 4.97
C CYS A 124 2.39 -4.92 3.61
N ILE A 125 1.18 -5.33 3.26
CA ILE A 125 0.83 -5.85 1.94
C ILE A 125 -0.14 -4.90 1.28
N ILE A 126 0.31 -4.19 0.26
CA ILE A 126 -0.49 -3.23 -0.49
C ILE A 126 -0.71 -3.78 -1.90
N ASN A 127 -1.97 -3.98 -2.29
CA ASN A 127 -2.30 -4.45 -3.63
C ASN A 127 -2.30 -3.27 -4.64
N ASN A 128 -3.18 -3.28 -5.63
CA ASN A 128 -3.07 -2.44 -6.81
C ASN A 128 -4.06 -1.28 -6.84
N ASN A 129 -3.73 -0.22 -7.60
CA ASN A 129 -4.61 0.90 -7.93
C ASN A 129 -5.08 1.70 -6.70
N ASN A 130 -4.26 1.80 -5.67
CA ASN A 130 -4.60 2.52 -4.43
C ASN A 130 -4.09 3.95 -4.45
N ILE A 131 -4.78 4.83 -3.72
CA ILE A 131 -4.40 6.23 -3.54
C ILE A 131 -4.26 6.52 -2.04
N PHE A 132 -3.05 6.87 -1.63
CA PHE A 132 -2.73 7.34 -0.28
C PHE A 132 -2.52 8.85 -0.35
N VAL A 133 -3.44 9.61 0.23
CA VAL A 133 -3.36 11.07 0.23
C VAL A 133 -2.32 11.54 1.25
N ASN A 134 -1.89 12.78 1.19
CA ASN A 134 -0.82 13.35 1.99
C ASN A 134 -0.85 12.93 3.47
N GLN A 135 0.32 12.54 4.02
CA GLN A 135 0.53 12.21 5.44
C GLN A 135 -0.27 11.00 5.95
N VAL A 136 -0.71 10.10 5.06
CA VAL A 136 -1.28 8.81 5.48
C VAL A 136 -0.19 7.96 6.11
N THR A 137 -0.50 7.34 7.25
CA THR A 137 0.43 6.48 7.99
C THR A 137 -0.17 5.10 8.19
N LEU A 138 0.55 4.06 7.75
CA LEU A 138 0.21 2.67 8.02
C LEU A 138 1.13 2.11 9.11
N GLY A 139 0.55 1.50 10.13
CA GLY A 139 1.26 0.65 11.08
C GLY A 139 1.68 -0.68 10.45
N GLY A 140 2.51 -1.44 11.15
CA GLY A 140 2.98 -2.74 10.65
C GLY A 140 1.87 -3.75 10.34
N HIS A 141 2.12 -4.68 9.41
CA HIS A 141 1.21 -5.78 9.06
C HIS A 141 -0.15 -5.33 8.49
N VAL A 142 -0.28 -4.10 8.01
CA VAL A 142 -1.52 -3.61 7.39
C VAL A 142 -1.68 -4.21 6.00
N ASN A 143 -2.90 -4.68 5.70
CA ASN A 143 -3.28 -5.16 4.37
C ASN A 143 -4.21 -4.16 3.69
N ILE A 144 -3.81 -3.63 2.53
CA ILE A 144 -4.64 -2.77 1.69
C ILE A 144 -4.95 -3.52 0.40
N MET A 145 -6.23 -3.78 0.16
CA MET A 145 -6.67 -4.46 -1.05
C MET A 145 -6.62 -3.51 -2.27
N ASN A 146 -7.41 -3.80 -3.32
CA ASN A 146 -7.35 -3.02 -4.56
C ASN A 146 -8.31 -1.82 -4.55
N ASN A 147 -7.94 -0.74 -5.27
CA ASN A 147 -8.81 0.42 -5.52
C ASN A 147 -9.26 1.14 -4.23
N VAL A 148 -8.42 1.14 -3.21
CA VAL A 148 -8.68 1.84 -1.94
C VAL A 148 -8.19 3.29 -2.05
N VAL A 149 -8.97 4.22 -1.50
CA VAL A 149 -8.56 5.62 -1.33
C VAL A 149 -8.49 5.93 0.16
N ILE A 150 -7.35 6.38 0.64
CA ILE A 150 -7.15 6.79 2.04
C ILE A 150 -6.92 8.28 2.09
N GLY A 151 -7.85 8.99 2.71
CA GLY A 151 -7.82 10.45 2.86
C GLY A 151 -6.65 10.93 3.72
N GLY A 152 -6.18 12.13 3.45
CA GLY A 152 -4.98 12.70 4.09
C GLY A 152 -5.06 12.78 5.61
N LEU A 153 -3.90 12.72 6.26
CA LEU A 153 -3.76 12.75 7.73
C LEU A 153 -4.47 11.58 8.43
N SER A 154 -4.75 10.49 7.72
CA SER A 154 -5.35 9.29 8.32
C SER A 154 -4.26 8.32 8.78
N ALA A 155 -4.52 7.66 9.92
CA ALA A 155 -3.66 6.64 10.49
C ALA A 155 -4.39 5.30 10.60
N ILE A 156 -3.74 4.24 10.16
CA ILE A 156 -4.23 2.88 10.21
C ILE A 156 -3.35 2.09 11.18
N ILE A 157 -3.94 1.52 12.25
CA ILE A 157 -3.17 0.74 13.22
C ILE A 157 -2.70 -0.59 12.65
N GLN A 158 -1.78 -1.22 13.35
CA GLN A 158 -1.20 -2.51 12.97
C GLN A 158 -2.27 -3.59 12.75
N PHE A 159 -2.01 -4.50 11.81
CA PHE A 159 -2.83 -5.69 11.50
C PHE A 159 -4.20 -5.41 10.88
N VAL A 160 -4.56 -4.17 10.61
CA VAL A 160 -5.83 -3.83 9.95
C VAL A 160 -5.82 -4.27 8.50
N THR A 161 -6.96 -4.81 8.05
CA THR A 161 -7.25 -5.09 6.64
C THR A 161 -8.29 -4.10 6.12
N ILE A 162 -7.97 -3.40 5.02
CA ILE A 162 -8.90 -2.51 4.31
C ILE A 162 -9.32 -3.17 2.99
N GLY A 163 -10.61 -3.45 2.87
CA GLY A 163 -11.22 -4.12 1.72
C GLY A 163 -11.21 -3.26 0.47
N SER A 164 -11.26 -3.92 -0.69
CA SER A 164 -11.25 -3.28 -2.00
C SER A 164 -12.37 -2.25 -2.18
N PHE A 165 -12.08 -1.21 -2.96
CA PHE A 165 -13.02 -0.13 -3.27
C PHE A 165 -13.50 0.70 -2.07
N SER A 166 -12.84 0.55 -0.91
CA SER A 166 -13.16 1.36 0.27
C SER A 166 -12.59 2.77 0.15
N MET A 167 -13.26 3.70 0.82
CA MET A 167 -12.82 5.08 1.03
C MET A 167 -12.67 5.34 2.52
N ILE A 168 -11.48 5.77 2.93
CA ILE A 168 -11.23 6.29 4.27
C ILE A 168 -11.26 7.82 4.19
N GLY A 169 -12.14 8.46 4.93
CA GLY A 169 -12.19 9.92 5.00
C GLY A 169 -10.92 10.51 5.62
N GLY A 170 -10.57 11.73 5.26
CA GLY A 170 -9.38 12.38 5.83
C GLY A 170 -9.46 12.53 7.36
N MET A 171 -8.30 12.63 8.03
CA MET A 171 -8.15 12.76 9.48
C MET A 171 -8.81 11.61 10.26
N SER A 172 -8.81 10.40 9.69
CA SER A 172 -9.43 9.23 10.31
C SER A 172 -8.40 8.34 11.02
N GLY A 173 -8.80 7.82 12.19
CA GLY A 173 -8.06 6.76 12.90
C GLY A 173 -8.77 5.42 12.70
N ILE A 174 -8.10 4.48 12.03
CA ILE A 174 -8.67 3.16 11.70
C ILE A 174 -8.08 2.13 12.65
N ASP A 175 -8.91 1.59 13.54
CA ASP A 175 -8.52 0.63 14.57
C ASP A 175 -9.18 -0.76 14.41
N LYS A 176 -9.93 -0.97 13.33
CA LYS A 176 -10.59 -2.23 12.98
C LYS A 176 -10.59 -2.44 11.47
N ASN A 177 -10.84 -3.68 11.06
CA ASN A 177 -10.95 -4.02 9.64
C ASN A 177 -12.10 -3.28 8.96
N VAL A 178 -11.90 -2.92 7.70
CA VAL A 178 -12.88 -2.22 6.88
C VAL A 178 -13.34 -3.14 5.75
N LEU A 179 -14.65 -3.42 5.70
CA LEU A 179 -15.26 -4.22 4.64
C LEU A 179 -15.03 -3.59 3.25
N PRO A 180 -14.91 -4.39 2.19
CA PRO A 180 -14.89 -3.88 0.82
C PRO A 180 -16.05 -2.92 0.55
N PHE A 181 -15.84 -1.93 -0.31
CA PHE A 181 -16.82 -0.92 -0.72
C PHE A 181 -17.29 0.04 0.38
N SER A 182 -16.66 0.06 1.53
CA SER A 182 -17.04 0.91 2.67
C SER A 182 -16.63 2.36 2.51
N LEU A 183 -17.41 3.26 3.12
CA LEU A 183 -16.98 4.61 3.50
C LEU A 183 -16.83 4.65 5.02
N ALA A 184 -15.58 4.80 5.51
CA ALA A 184 -15.25 4.88 6.93
C ALA A 184 -14.63 6.26 7.26
N ILE A 185 -15.13 6.95 8.29
CA ILE A 185 -14.69 8.30 8.63
C ILE A 185 -14.64 8.51 10.14
N GLY A 186 -13.66 9.24 10.59
CA GLY A 186 -13.55 9.78 11.96
C GLY A 186 -12.42 9.15 12.77
N ASN A 187 -12.15 9.70 13.92
CA ASN A 187 -11.20 9.20 14.90
C ASN A 187 -11.98 8.83 16.19
N ARG A 188 -12.14 7.60 16.51
CA ARG A 188 -12.03 6.29 15.88
C ARG A 188 -13.11 6.15 14.80
N ALA A 189 -12.72 5.63 13.64
CA ALA A 189 -13.60 5.64 12.48
C ALA A 189 -14.87 4.79 12.65
N LYS A 190 -15.95 5.29 12.05
CA LYS A 190 -17.22 4.57 11.94
C LYS A 190 -17.60 4.37 10.48
N LEU A 191 -18.33 3.31 10.21
CA LEU A 191 -18.93 3.08 8.90
C LEU A 191 -19.99 4.14 8.63
N ARG A 192 -19.88 4.85 7.51
CA ARG A 192 -20.86 5.87 7.05
C ARG A 192 -21.71 5.36 5.87
N GLY A 193 -21.58 4.09 5.54
CA GLY A 193 -22.27 3.44 4.44
C GLY A 193 -21.31 2.97 3.35
N LEU A 194 -21.80 2.83 2.14
CA LEU A 194 -21.03 2.43 0.97
C LEU A 194 -20.29 3.60 0.34
N ASN A 195 -19.13 3.33 -0.23
CA ASN A 195 -18.40 4.26 -1.10
C ASN A 195 -19.09 4.36 -2.47
N LEU A 196 -20.25 4.99 -2.54
CA LEU A 196 -21.05 5.12 -3.76
C LEU A 196 -20.30 5.82 -4.90
N VAL A 197 -19.35 6.71 -4.57
CA VAL A 197 -18.51 7.38 -5.58
C VAL A 197 -17.55 6.38 -6.21
N GLY A 198 -16.86 5.59 -5.39
CA GLY A 198 -15.97 4.53 -5.84
C GLY A 198 -16.70 3.46 -6.66
N ILE A 199 -17.87 3.02 -6.19
CA ILE A 199 -18.75 2.07 -6.88
C ILE A 199 -19.09 2.58 -8.29
N ARG A 200 -19.56 3.82 -8.43
CA ARG A 200 -19.89 4.42 -9.74
C ARG A 200 -18.68 4.57 -10.66
N ARG A 201 -17.55 5.05 -10.14
CA ARG A 201 -16.31 5.23 -10.93
C ARG A 201 -15.76 3.92 -11.48
N ASN A 202 -16.07 2.80 -10.83
CA ASN A 202 -15.65 1.47 -11.26
C ASN A 202 -16.74 0.70 -12.00
N ASN A 203 -17.78 1.42 -12.49
CA ASN A 203 -18.85 0.91 -13.34
C ASN A 203 -19.70 -0.22 -12.75
N PHE A 204 -19.84 -0.30 -11.44
CA PHE A 204 -20.83 -1.19 -10.82
C PHE A 204 -22.23 -0.64 -11.04
N ASN A 205 -23.14 -1.50 -11.52
CA ASN A 205 -24.52 -1.13 -11.81
C ASN A 205 -25.41 -1.08 -10.55
N LYS A 206 -26.71 -0.79 -10.72
CA LYS A 206 -27.65 -0.64 -9.59
C LYS A 206 -27.89 -1.96 -8.85
N ASP A 207 -27.99 -3.07 -9.57
CA ASP A 207 -28.25 -4.39 -8.97
C ASP A 207 -27.02 -4.89 -8.20
N GLU A 208 -25.81 -4.69 -8.76
CA GLU A 208 -24.55 -4.95 -8.07
C GLU A 208 -24.41 -4.09 -6.82
N THR A 209 -24.79 -2.80 -6.88
CA THR A 209 -24.76 -1.90 -5.71
C THR A 209 -25.72 -2.38 -4.63
N ARG A 210 -26.93 -2.84 -5.00
CA ARG A 210 -27.89 -3.42 -4.06
C ARG A 210 -27.35 -4.70 -3.44
N TYR A 211 -26.72 -5.54 -4.23
CA TYR A 211 -26.09 -6.78 -3.74
C TYR A 211 -24.97 -6.49 -2.72
N ILE A 212 -24.09 -5.54 -3.02
CA ILE A 212 -23.05 -5.08 -2.08
C ILE A 212 -23.69 -4.57 -0.78
N SER A 213 -24.79 -3.80 -0.85
CA SER A 213 -25.49 -3.32 0.34
C SER A 213 -25.99 -4.46 1.21
N ASN A 214 -26.60 -5.48 0.62
CA ASN A 214 -27.08 -6.65 1.35
C ASN A 214 -25.95 -7.39 2.08
N LEU A 215 -24.76 -7.51 1.45
CA LEU A 215 -23.58 -8.13 2.09
C LEU A 215 -23.06 -7.29 3.28
N HIS A 216 -23.23 -5.97 3.24
CA HIS A 216 -22.89 -5.08 4.36
C HIS A 216 -23.91 -5.14 5.50
N ASP A 217 -25.18 -5.33 5.19
CA ASP A 217 -26.25 -5.36 6.17
C ASP A 217 -26.29 -6.70 6.93
N ASP A 218 -25.88 -7.79 6.28
CA ASP A 218 -25.75 -9.12 6.92
C ASP A 218 -24.38 -9.76 6.63
N ILE A 219 -23.44 -9.55 7.52
CA ILE A 219 -22.09 -10.10 7.41
C ILE A 219 -22.05 -11.64 7.41
N ASN A 220 -23.10 -12.31 7.89
CA ASN A 220 -23.17 -13.78 7.87
C ASN A 220 -23.30 -14.31 6.43
N LEU A 221 -23.83 -13.50 5.51
CA LEU A 221 -23.88 -13.86 4.10
C LEU A 221 -22.49 -14.11 3.52
N LEU A 222 -21.45 -13.42 4.04
CA LEU A 222 -20.07 -13.62 3.60
C LEU A 222 -19.59 -15.06 3.80
N ASN A 223 -20.20 -15.80 4.75
CA ASN A 223 -19.82 -17.20 5.02
C ASN A 223 -20.40 -18.17 3.98
N LYS A 224 -21.39 -17.73 3.21
CA LYS A 224 -22.09 -18.51 2.20
C LYS A 224 -21.64 -18.20 0.77
N LEU A 225 -20.72 -17.24 0.59
CA LEU A 225 -20.26 -16.86 -0.74
C LEU A 225 -19.47 -18.00 -1.39
N THR A 226 -19.76 -18.21 -2.67
CA THR A 226 -19.03 -19.11 -3.56
C THR A 226 -18.52 -18.30 -4.76
N PRO A 227 -17.34 -18.63 -5.33
CA PRO A 227 -16.86 -17.93 -6.51
C PRO A 227 -17.88 -18.01 -7.65
N GLY A 228 -18.20 -16.88 -8.27
CA GLY A 228 -19.20 -16.83 -9.34
C GLY A 228 -19.32 -15.47 -10.02
N ASN A 229 -19.01 -14.42 -9.29
CA ASN A 229 -18.97 -13.07 -9.83
C ASN A 229 -17.87 -12.23 -9.14
N LYS A 230 -17.54 -11.09 -9.74
CA LYS A 230 -16.47 -10.20 -9.27
C LYS A 230 -16.66 -9.73 -7.81
N ILE A 231 -17.88 -9.53 -7.35
CA ILE A 231 -18.18 -9.06 -6.00
C ILE A 231 -17.88 -10.16 -4.99
N ASP A 232 -18.37 -11.37 -5.24
CA ASP A 232 -18.12 -12.53 -4.37
C ASP A 232 -16.63 -12.81 -4.23
N GLU A 233 -15.89 -12.80 -5.34
CA GLU A 233 -14.43 -12.98 -5.34
C GLU A 233 -13.71 -11.93 -4.48
N ILE A 234 -14.15 -10.66 -4.52
CA ILE A 234 -13.59 -9.59 -3.68
C ILE A 234 -13.81 -9.88 -2.19
N PHE A 235 -15.02 -10.27 -1.79
CA PHE A 235 -15.32 -10.56 -0.40
C PHE A 235 -14.68 -11.87 0.08
N ILE A 236 -14.60 -12.90 -0.76
CA ILE A 236 -13.91 -14.16 -0.47
C ILE A 236 -12.42 -13.89 -0.25
N TYR A 237 -11.77 -13.11 -1.13
CA TYR A 237 -10.38 -12.73 -0.96
C TYR A 237 -10.16 -11.89 0.31
N TYR A 238 -11.04 -10.94 0.60
CA TYR A 238 -11.01 -10.17 1.84
C TYR A 238 -11.04 -11.08 3.06
N LYS A 239 -11.96 -12.04 3.13
CA LYS A 239 -12.03 -13.01 4.23
C LYS A 239 -10.76 -13.83 4.39
N LYS A 240 -10.14 -14.23 3.28
CA LYS A 240 -8.91 -15.03 3.31
C LYS A 240 -7.74 -14.31 3.98
N ILE A 241 -7.66 -12.98 3.88
CA ILE A 241 -6.57 -12.17 4.43
C ILE A 241 -6.95 -11.42 5.72
N LEU A 242 -8.18 -11.58 6.16
CA LEU A 242 -8.73 -10.85 7.30
C LEU A 242 -8.07 -11.27 8.61
N ASN A 243 -7.66 -10.30 9.40
CA ASN A 243 -7.34 -10.54 10.80
C ASN A 243 -8.63 -10.48 11.65
N GLU A 244 -9.22 -11.63 11.91
CA GLU A 244 -10.51 -11.74 12.61
C GLU A 244 -10.49 -11.19 14.05
N LYS A 245 -9.31 -11.15 14.69
CA LYS A 245 -9.16 -10.64 16.07
C LYS A 245 -9.52 -9.15 16.20
N LEU A 246 -9.38 -8.37 15.14
CA LEU A 246 -9.67 -6.94 15.16
C LEU A 246 -11.16 -6.61 14.98
N GLY A 247 -11.97 -7.55 14.52
CA GLY A 247 -13.36 -7.29 14.16
C GLY A 247 -13.50 -6.26 13.03
N HIS A 248 -14.73 -5.80 12.77
CA HIS A 248 -15.05 -4.81 11.73
C HIS A 248 -15.51 -3.47 12.32
N ILE A 249 -15.29 -2.38 11.57
CA ILE A 249 -15.89 -1.08 11.86
C ILE A 249 -17.41 -1.20 11.73
N GLN A 250 -18.11 -0.69 12.73
CA GLN A 250 -19.57 -0.67 12.80
C GLN A 250 -20.12 0.72 12.47
N LYS A 251 -21.44 0.77 12.20
CA LYS A 251 -22.19 2.01 11.97
C LYS A 251 -22.20 2.93 13.20
#